data_c0aec06b787e2ba5de55b9ae35c0270a
#
_entry.id   c0aec06b787e2ba5de55b9ae35c0270a
#
_cell.length_a   1.000
_cell.length_b   1.000
_cell.length_c   1.000
_cell.angle_alpha   90.00
_cell.angle_beta   90.00
_cell.angle_gamma   90.00
#
_symmetry.space_group_name_H-M   'P 1'
#
loop_
_entity.id
_entity.type
_entity.pdbx_description
1 polymer ?
#
loop_
_entity_poly.entity_id
_entity_poly.type
_entity_poly.pdbx_seq_one_letter_code
_entity_poly.pdbx_strand_id
1 'polypeptide(L)'
;MWRRFPVAARSVVWYVDRHRLSDLRRQYPELSQQLVSPDVLADAGQLPFADGSLDFVIASHVLEHMPFPLAALRSWYRVLASGGVVILKIPDKRYTFDAKRRRSPLQHLVEEDLHPEAFDKRAHFQDWVEHVGGRAPGSEALQHETNRLMDLDYSIHYHVWTDEDIRELIDYTRTGMGLNWRPVLFLGAHFYRKECAVALQRD
;
A
#
# COMPACT_ATOMS: atom_id res chain seq x y z
N MET A 1 -5.82 2.01 -6.87
CA MET A 1 -7.07 1.58 -7.55
C MET A 1 -7.76 2.79 -8.14
N TRP A 2 -8.20 2.70 -9.41
CA TRP A 2 -8.59 3.88 -10.20
C TRP A 2 -10.10 4.04 -10.40
N ARG A 3 -10.92 3.15 -9.84
CA ARG A 3 -12.38 3.17 -9.98
C ARG A 3 -13.06 3.47 -8.65
N ARG A 4 -14.17 4.21 -8.71
CA ARG A 4 -15.00 4.46 -7.52
C ARG A 4 -15.55 3.14 -6.98
N PHE A 5 -15.42 2.95 -5.65
CA PHE A 5 -16.02 1.81 -4.99
C PHE A 5 -17.55 1.96 -4.90
N PRO A 6 -18.30 0.87 -5.13
CA PRO A 6 -19.72 0.86 -4.84
C PRO A 6 -19.90 0.86 -3.32
N VAL A 7 -20.32 1.98 -2.78
CA VAL A 7 -20.69 2.16 -1.37
C VAL A 7 -22.18 2.43 -1.26
N ALA A 8 -22.75 2.28 -0.04
CA ALA A 8 -24.16 2.56 0.18
C ALA A 8 -24.51 4.00 -0.24
N ALA A 9 -25.71 4.21 -0.79
CA ALA A 9 -26.14 5.48 -1.39
C ALA A 9 -26.11 6.71 -0.43
N ARG A 10 -25.99 6.48 0.88
CA ARG A 10 -25.90 7.52 1.91
C ARG A 10 -24.47 7.79 2.39
N SER A 11 -23.46 7.09 1.83
CA SER A 11 -22.06 7.28 2.23
C SER A 11 -21.46 8.49 1.54
N VAL A 12 -20.71 9.29 2.29
CA VAL A 12 -19.82 10.31 1.76
C VAL A 12 -18.44 9.70 1.65
N VAL A 13 -17.82 9.73 0.47
CA VAL A 13 -16.53 9.10 0.20
C VAL A 13 -15.57 10.14 -0.36
N TRP A 14 -14.42 10.28 0.27
CA TRP A 14 -13.30 11.04 -0.25
C TRP A 14 -12.24 10.11 -0.84
N TYR A 15 -11.81 10.43 -2.06
CA TYR A 15 -10.68 9.77 -2.72
C TYR A 15 -9.41 10.51 -2.34
N VAL A 16 -8.48 9.81 -1.71
CA VAL A 16 -7.20 10.37 -1.26
C VAL A 16 -6.08 9.81 -2.12
N ASP A 17 -5.21 10.67 -2.60
CA ASP A 17 -3.97 10.29 -3.29
C ASP A 17 -2.92 11.36 -3.03
N ARG A 18 -1.64 10.99 -3.04
CA ARG A 18 -0.52 11.94 -2.93
C ARG A 18 -0.27 12.69 -4.24
N HIS A 19 -0.72 12.14 -5.36
CA HIS A 19 -0.53 12.70 -6.70
C HIS A 19 -1.79 13.39 -7.21
N ARG A 20 -1.61 14.49 -7.93
CA ARG A 20 -2.69 15.10 -8.70
C ARG A 20 -3.08 14.23 -9.89
N LEU A 21 -4.27 14.40 -10.42
CA LEU A 21 -4.73 13.68 -11.60
C LEU A 21 -3.79 13.85 -12.81
N SER A 22 -3.16 15.02 -12.97
CA SER A 22 -2.15 15.27 -14.02
C SER A 22 -0.92 14.37 -13.89
N ASP A 23 -0.47 14.14 -12.66
CA ASP A 23 0.70 13.32 -12.37
C ASP A 23 0.39 11.83 -12.56
N LEU A 24 -0.80 11.40 -12.11
CA LEU A 24 -1.31 10.05 -12.34
C LEU A 24 -1.42 9.74 -13.85
N ARG A 25 -1.92 10.68 -14.65
CA ARG A 25 -2.00 10.52 -16.11
C ARG A 25 -0.62 10.42 -16.78
N ARG A 26 0.39 11.08 -16.22
CA ARG A 26 1.77 11.00 -16.71
C ARG A 26 2.42 9.66 -16.33
N GLN A 27 2.13 9.14 -15.14
CA GLN A 27 2.64 7.84 -14.69
C GLN A 27 1.95 6.66 -15.39
N TYR A 28 0.65 6.78 -15.68
CA TYR A 28 -0.20 5.73 -16.23
C TYR A 28 -1.01 6.21 -17.42
N PRO A 29 -0.34 6.55 -18.55
CA PRO A 29 -1.03 7.10 -19.73
C PRO A 29 -2.09 6.16 -20.32
N GLU A 30 -1.87 4.83 -20.22
CA GLU A 30 -2.79 3.79 -20.68
C GLU A 30 -4.09 3.73 -19.86
N LEU A 31 -4.10 4.25 -18.64
CA LEU A 31 -5.26 4.28 -17.74
C LEU A 31 -5.92 5.65 -17.65
N SER A 32 -5.45 6.63 -18.44
CA SER A 32 -5.80 8.05 -18.29
C SER A 32 -7.31 8.36 -18.24
N GLN A 33 -8.14 7.58 -18.94
CA GLN A 33 -9.60 7.72 -18.94
C GLN A 33 -10.30 7.06 -17.76
N GLN A 34 -9.60 6.19 -17.02
CA GLN A 34 -10.15 5.46 -15.89
C GLN A 34 -9.75 6.06 -14.53
N LEU A 35 -8.80 7.01 -14.56
CA LEU A 35 -8.30 7.65 -13.35
C LEU A 35 -9.34 8.55 -12.72
N VAL A 36 -9.49 8.43 -11.40
CA VAL A 36 -10.35 9.31 -10.61
C VAL A 36 -9.51 10.45 -10.05
N SER A 37 -10.03 11.67 -10.13
CA SER A 37 -9.41 12.82 -9.47
C SER A 37 -9.50 12.64 -7.97
N PRO A 38 -8.39 12.77 -7.20
CA PRO A 38 -8.48 12.80 -5.75
C PRO A 38 -9.30 14.00 -5.28
N ASP A 39 -10.11 13.78 -4.25
CA ASP A 39 -10.80 14.83 -3.52
C ASP A 39 -9.87 15.51 -2.50
N VAL A 40 -8.91 14.71 -1.97
CA VAL A 40 -7.91 15.14 -0.98
C VAL A 40 -6.52 14.72 -1.47
N LEU A 41 -5.59 15.68 -1.53
CA LEU A 41 -4.18 15.42 -1.79
C LEU A 41 -3.46 15.20 -0.47
N ALA A 42 -3.10 13.97 -0.18
CA ALA A 42 -2.38 13.60 1.04
C ALA A 42 -1.65 12.26 0.90
N ASP A 43 -0.62 12.09 1.72
CA ASP A 43 0.02 10.79 1.92
C ASP A 43 -0.88 9.86 2.74
N ALA A 44 -1.02 8.60 2.33
CA ALA A 44 -1.81 7.61 3.04
C ALA A 44 -1.26 7.31 4.45
N GLY A 45 0.05 7.51 4.68
CA GLY A 45 0.70 7.41 5.99
C GLY A 45 0.38 8.58 6.93
N GLN A 46 -0.20 9.69 6.40
CA GLN A 46 -0.53 10.90 7.17
C GLN A 46 -1.88 11.47 6.72
N LEU A 47 -2.95 10.72 6.93
CA LEU A 47 -4.29 11.15 6.53
C LEU A 47 -4.70 12.45 7.26
N PRO A 48 -5.18 13.50 6.53
CA PRO A 48 -5.50 14.80 7.10
C PRO A 48 -6.90 14.87 7.69
N PHE A 49 -7.37 13.79 8.27
CA PHE A 49 -8.66 13.71 8.95
C PHE A 49 -8.45 13.69 10.46
N ALA A 50 -9.44 14.21 11.20
CA ALA A 50 -9.43 14.18 12.65
C ALA A 50 -9.47 12.74 13.20
N ASP A 51 -8.97 12.53 14.40
CA ASP A 51 -9.04 11.25 15.08
C ASP A 51 -10.49 10.81 15.25
N GLY A 52 -10.77 9.54 14.93
CA GLY A 52 -12.08 8.95 15.10
C GLY A 52 -13.18 9.57 14.23
N SER A 53 -12.85 10.18 13.10
CA SER A 53 -13.80 10.91 12.26
C SER A 53 -14.38 10.12 11.08
N LEU A 54 -13.82 8.94 10.77
CA LEU A 54 -14.23 8.13 9.63
C LEU A 54 -14.87 6.82 10.05
N ASP A 55 -15.97 6.46 9.42
CA ASP A 55 -16.62 5.17 9.62
C ASP A 55 -15.90 4.03 8.92
N PHE A 56 -15.19 4.34 7.81
CA PHE A 56 -14.41 3.34 7.10
C PHE A 56 -13.23 3.94 6.33
N VAL A 57 -12.21 3.11 6.11
CA VAL A 57 -11.10 3.34 5.18
C VAL A 57 -11.03 2.15 4.22
N ILE A 58 -10.90 2.41 2.91
CA ILE A 58 -10.69 1.38 1.90
C ILE A 58 -9.33 1.61 1.25
N ALA A 59 -8.41 0.68 1.46
CA ALA A 59 -7.09 0.69 0.86
C ALA A 59 -6.91 -0.58 0.00
N SER A 60 -7.13 -0.41 -1.30
CA SER A 60 -7.01 -1.50 -2.26
C SER A 60 -5.82 -1.25 -3.16
N HIS A 61 -4.82 -2.10 -3.10
CA HIS A 61 -3.52 -1.90 -3.74
C HIS A 61 -2.91 -0.54 -3.37
N VAL A 62 -2.72 -0.34 -2.07
CA VAL A 62 -2.13 0.88 -1.50
C VAL A 62 -0.97 0.52 -0.57
N LEU A 63 -1.14 -0.48 0.30
CA LEU A 63 -0.17 -0.77 1.36
C LEU A 63 1.20 -1.18 0.81
N GLU A 64 1.23 -1.91 -0.30
CA GLU A 64 2.45 -2.32 -1.01
C GLU A 64 3.23 -1.14 -1.61
N HIS A 65 2.55 -0.03 -1.86
CA HIS A 65 3.14 1.20 -2.36
C HIS A 65 3.62 2.15 -1.27
N MET A 66 3.40 1.80 0.01
CA MET A 66 3.84 2.65 1.12
C MET A 66 5.29 2.36 1.47
N PRO A 67 6.17 3.38 1.53
CA PRO A 67 7.51 3.23 2.07
C PRO A 67 7.50 2.75 3.53
N PHE A 68 6.52 3.24 4.31
CA PHE A 68 6.34 2.93 5.73
C PHE A 68 4.93 2.37 5.99
N PRO A 69 4.69 1.08 5.69
CA PRO A 69 3.35 0.49 5.81
C PRO A 69 2.81 0.48 7.25
N LEU A 70 3.69 0.39 8.26
CA LEU A 70 3.28 0.47 9.67
C LEU A 70 2.77 1.87 10.03
N ALA A 71 3.39 2.92 9.53
CA ALA A 71 2.90 4.30 9.70
C ALA A 71 1.53 4.50 9.02
N ALA A 72 1.31 3.91 7.83
CA ALA A 72 0.02 3.95 7.16
C ALA A 72 -1.07 3.27 8.01
N LEU A 73 -0.79 2.08 8.54
CA LEU A 73 -1.74 1.35 9.40
C LEU A 73 -2.07 2.13 10.69
N ARG A 74 -1.07 2.80 11.32
CA ARG A 74 -1.31 3.72 12.44
C ARG A 74 -2.22 4.89 12.06
N SER A 75 -1.96 5.52 10.91
CA SER A 75 -2.76 6.63 10.41
C SER A 75 -4.21 6.23 10.14
N TRP A 76 -4.42 5.06 9.51
CA TRP A 76 -5.76 4.55 9.24
C TRP A 76 -6.51 4.18 10.53
N TYR A 77 -5.83 3.55 11.49
CA TYR A 77 -6.42 3.28 12.81
C TYR A 77 -6.83 4.57 13.53
N ARG A 78 -5.97 5.59 13.52
CA ARG A 78 -6.22 6.86 14.20
C ARG A 78 -7.49 7.55 13.71
N VAL A 79 -7.70 7.61 12.39
CA VAL A 79 -8.84 8.33 11.79
C VAL A 79 -10.16 7.58 11.88
N LEU A 80 -10.15 6.25 12.08
CA LEU A 80 -11.37 5.47 12.23
C LEU A 80 -12.07 5.78 13.55
N ALA A 81 -13.39 5.94 13.52
CA ALA A 81 -14.24 5.96 14.72
C ALA A 81 -14.22 4.59 15.43
N SER A 82 -14.64 4.54 16.71
CA SER A 82 -14.95 3.27 17.36
C SER A 82 -16.02 2.53 16.57
N GLY A 83 -15.81 1.25 16.32
CA GLY A 83 -16.63 0.44 15.41
C GLY A 83 -16.34 0.65 13.90
N GLY A 84 -15.52 1.63 13.54
CA GLY A 84 -15.11 1.89 12.16
C GLY A 84 -14.24 0.76 11.59
N VAL A 85 -14.23 0.61 10.27
CA VAL A 85 -13.60 -0.54 9.58
C VAL A 85 -12.58 -0.09 8.55
N VAL A 86 -11.38 -0.68 8.59
CA VAL A 86 -10.46 -0.64 7.44
C VAL A 86 -10.62 -1.89 6.59
N ILE A 87 -10.73 -1.70 5.27
CA ILE A 87 -10.80 -2.77 4.28
C ILE A 87 -9.55 -2.70 3.41
N LEU A 88 -8.76 -3.76 3.44
CA LEU A 88 -7.51 -3.90 2.71
C LEU A 88 -7.64 -4.93 1.60
N LYS A 89 -7.09 -4.61 0.42
CA LYS A 89 -6.81 -5.59 -0.63
C LYS A 89 -5.34 -5.47 -0.97
N ILE A 90 -4.61 -6.55 -0.76
CA ILE A 90 -3.15 -6.58 -0.86
C ILE A 90 -2.75 -7.72 -1.79
N PRO A 91 -1.92 -7.45 -2.83
CA PRO A 91 -1.49 -8.48 -3.76
C PRO A 91 -0.61 -9.52 -3.05
N ASP A 92 -0.82 -10.77 -3.35
CA ASP A 92 0.09 -11.84 -2.96
C ASP A 92 1.13 -12.02 -4.05
N LYS A 93 2.39 -11.84 -3.70
CA LYS A 93 3.50 -11.90 -4.66
C LYS A 93 3.55 -13.19 -5.46
N ARG A 94 3.08 -14.32 -4.90
CA ARG A 94 3.11 -15.65 -5.58
C ARG A 94 2.30 -15.64 -6.88
N TYR A 95 1.31 -14.75 -7.00
CA TYR A 95 0.36 -14.71 -8.11
C TYR A 95 0.45 -13.43 -8.94
N THR A 96 1.47 -12.60 -8.71
CA THR A 96 1.65 -11.30 -9.38
C THR A 96 3.00 -11.21 -10.12
N PHE A 97 3.29 -10.08 -10.70
CA PHE A 97 4.58 -9.79 -11.31
C PHE A 97 5.75 -9.76 -10.30
N ASP A 98 5.43 -9.66 -9.00
CA ASP A 98 6.42 -9.69 -7.91
C ASP A 98 6.93 -11.10 -7.56
N ALA A 99 6.49 -12.14 -8.24
CA ALA A 99 6.78 -13.53 -7.87
C ALA A 99 8.29 -13.82 -7.67
N LYS A 100 9.13 -13.13 -8.42
CA LYS A 100 10.60 -13.30 -8.36
C LYS A 100 11.28 -12.52 -7.24
N ARG A 101 10.64 -11.51 -6.68
CA ARG A 101 11.19 -10.68 -5.60
C ARG A 101 11.25 -11.45 -4.28
N ARG A 102 12.15 -11.08 -3.38
CA ARG A 102 12.16 -11.63 -2.01
C ARG A 102 10.98 -11.06 -1.22
N ARG A 103 10.43 -11.86 -0.28
CA ARG A 103 9.40 -11.38 0.65
C ARG A 103 9.99 -10.29 1.55
N SER A 104 9.17 -9.31 1.90
CA SER A 104 9.49 -8.31 2.91
C SER A 104 9.09 -8.86 4.29
N PRO A 105 10.04 -9.37 5.11
CA PRO A 105 9.71 -9.92 6.42
C PRO A 105 9.25 -8.81 7.36
N LEU A 106 8.47 -9.16 8.38
CA LEU A 106 7.98 -8.20 9.38
C LEU A 106 9.12 -7.40 10.02
N GLN A 107 10.25 -8.06 10.35
CA GLN A 107 11.40 -7.39 10.94
C GLN A 107 11.92 -6.25 10.07
N HIS A 108 11.97 -6.43 8.74
CA HIS A 108 12.37 -5.37 7.81
C HIS A 108 11.45 -4.13 7.88
N LEU A 109 10.12 -4.36 7.94
CA LEU A 109 9.16 -3.27 8.08
C LEU A 109 9.31 -2.53 9.42
N VAL A 110 9.60 -3.28 10.49
CA VAL A 110 9.82 -2.70 11.83
C VAL A 110 11.11 -1.88 11.87
N GLU A 111 12.18 -2.38 11.26
CA GLU A 111 13.46 -1.66 11.18
C GLU A 111 13.32 -0.35 10.40
N GLU A 112 12.64 -0.36 9.25
CA GLU A 112 12.40 0.85 8.47
C GLU A 112 11.49 1.84 9.20
N ASP A 113 10.48 1.37 9.93
CA ASP A 113 9.59 2.23 10.71
C ASP A 113 10.29 2.88 11.91
N LEU A 114 11.22 2.15 12.55
CA LEU A 114 12.02 2.65 13.68
C LEU A 114 13.16 3.59 13.24
N HIS A 115 13.68 3.39 12.03
CA HIS A 115 14.83 4.10 11.49
C HIS A 115 14.53 4.69 10.10
N PRO A 116 13.54 5.59 9.98
CA PRO A 116 13.14 6.16 8.69
C PRO A 116 14.27 6.94 8.00
N GLU A 117 15.25 7.42 8.76
CA GLU A 117 16.46 8.06 8.23
C GLU A 117 17.39 7.09 7.48
N ALA A 118 17.30 5.79 7.76
CA ALA A 118 18.08 4.74 7.10
C ALA A 118 17.34 4.12 5.90
N PHE A 119 16.13 4.57 5.59
CA PHE A 119 15.33 4.06 4.48
C PHE A 119 16.02 4.28 3.14
N ASP A 120 16.41 3.19 2.48
CA ASP A 120 17.05 3.25 1.16
C ASP A 120 16.02 3.13 0.02
N LYS A 121 15.39 4.27 -0.32
CA LYS A 121 14.46 4.35 -1.45
C LYS A 121 15.05 3.78 -2.74
N ARG A 122 16.35 4.03 -3.00
CA ARG A 122 17.02 3.57 -4.22
C ARG A 122 17.12 2.06 -4.28
N ALA A 123 17.45 1.40 -3.17
CA ALA A 123 17.53 -0.06 -3.12
C ALA A 123 16.19 -0.72 -3.48
N HIS A 124 15.06 -0.18 -2.98
CA HIS A 124 13.72 -0.65 -3.34
C HIS A 124 13.43 -0.48 -4.84
N PHE A 125 13.80 0.66 -5.43
CA PHE A 125 13.63 0.87 -6.87
C PHE A 125 14.51 -0.07 -7.69
N GLN A 126 15.75 -0.32 -7.27
CA GLN A 126 16.66 -1.26 -7.95
C GLN A 126 16.12 -2.69 -7.90
N ASP A 127 15.65 -3.15 -6.73
CA ASP A 127 15.02 -4.48 -6.59
C ASP A 127 13.81 -4.61 -7.53
N TRP A 128 12.97 -3.59 -7.61
CA TRP A 128 11.81 -3.58 -8.51
C TRP A 128 12.24 -3.61 -9.99
N VAL A 129 13.20 -2.76 -10.39
CA VAL A 129 13.71 -2.70 -11.78
C VAL A 129 14.41 -3.99 -12.19
N GLU A 130 15.13 -4.63 -11.27
CA GLU A 130 15.79 -5.91 -11.51
C GLU A 130 14.77 -7.03 -11.75
N HIS A 131 13.87 -7.22 -10.83
CA HIS A 131 13.02 -8.42 -10.79
C HIS A 131 11.73 -8.27 -11.59
N VAL A 132 11.16 -7.06 -11.68
CA VAL A 132 9.95 -6.75 -12.44
C VAL A 132 10.31 -6.17 -13.80
N GLY A 133 11.23 -5.23 -13.85
CA GLY A 133 11.73 -4.62 -15.09
C GLY A 133 12.68 -5.52 -15.91
N GLY A 134 13.17 -6.60 -15.30
CA GLY A 134 14.03 -7.60 -15.95
C GLY A 134 15.42 -7.06 -16.36
N ARG A 135 15.94 -6.07 -15.62
CA ARG A 135 17.27 -5.50 -15.89
C ARG A 135 18.33 -6.27 -15.10
N ALA A 136 19.46 -6.54 -15.76
CA ALA A 136 20.55 -7.29 -15.14
C ALA A 136 21.16 -6.53 -13.94
N PRO A 137 21.45 -7.22 -12.82
CA PRO A 137 22.09 -6.60 -11.66
C PRO A 137 23.37 -5.86 -12.04
N GLY A 138 23.54 -4.64 -11.49
CA GLY A 138 24.72 -3.81 -11.73
C GLY A 138 24.86 -3.21 -13.12
N SER A 139 23.94 -3.47 -14.05
CA SER A 139 24.02 -2.93 -15.42
C SER A 139 23.69 -1.43 -15.48
N GLU A 140 24.24 -0.75 -16.49
CA GLU A 140 23.89 0.64 -16.78
C GLU A 140 22.39 0.80 -17.06
N ALA A 141 21.77 -0.19 -17.71
CA ALA A 141 20.34 -0.20 -18.00
C ALA A 141 19.48 -0.23 -16.72
N LEU A 142 19.93 -0.96 -15.67
CA LEU A 142 19.28 -0.96 -14.37
C LEU A 142 19.40 0.41 -13.71
N GLN A 143 20.58 1.00 -13.72
CA GLN A 143 20.80 2.32 -13.10
C GLN A 143 20.00 3.42 -13.81
N HIS A 144 20.01 3.43 -15.14
CA HIS A 144 19.26 4.40 -15.95
C HIS A 144 17.75 4.30 -15.67
N GLU A 145 17.21 3.09 -15.69
CA GLU A 145 15.77 2.87 -15.44
C GLU A 145 15.39 3.20 -13.98
N THR A 146 16.25 2.87 -13.02
CA THR A 146 16.07 3.26 -11.62
C THR A 146 15.96 4.78 -11.47
N ASN A 147 16.91 5.52 -12.05
CA ASN A 147 16.88 6.99 -12.02
C ASN A 147 15.62 7.54 -12.67
N ARG A 148 15.27 7.05 -13.86
CA ARG A 148 14.06 7.47 -14.58
C ARG A 148 12.78 7.30 -13.75
N LEU A 149 12.62 6.16 -13.10
CA LEU A 149 11.44 5.88 -12.28
C LEU A 149 11.42 6.70 -10.99
N MET A 150 12.60 6.93 -10.37
CA MET A 150 12.72 7.81 -9.20
C MET A 150 12.38 9.26 -9.54
N ASP A 151 12.84 9.77 -10.68
CA ASP A 151 12.56 11.14 -11.16
C ASP A 151 11.07 11.34 -11.50
N LEU A 152 10.40 10.28 -11.95
CA LEU A 152 8.94 10.28 -12.16
C LEU A 152 8.14 10.14 -10.86
N ASP A 153 8.79 9.88 -9.74
CA ASP A 153 8.15 9.43 -8.50
C ASP A 153 7.17 8.27 -8.75
N TYR A 154 7.61 7.31 -9.60
CA TYR A 154 6.76 6.20 -10.03
C TYR A 154 6.36 5.33 -8.84
N SER A 155 5.11 4.93 -8.81
CA SER A 155 4.56 4.13 -7.71
C SER A 155 4.91 2.66 -7.87
N ILE A 156 6.08 2.26 -7.35
CA ILE A 156 6.49 0.85 -7.27
C ILE A 156 5.82 0.14 -6.11
N HIS A 157 5.82 -1.21 -6.10
CA HIS A 157 5.64 -1.96 -4.85
C HIS A 157 6.94 -1.88 -4.06
N TYR A 158 6.95 -1.15 -2.94
CA TYR A 158 8.11 -1.12 -2.04
C TYR A 158 8.26 -2.47 -1.35
N HIS A 159 7.16 -3.04 -0.90
CA HIS A 159 7.11 -4.29 -0.16
C HIS A 159 6.26 -5.32 -0.87
N VAL A 160 6.59 -6.59 -0.66
CA VAL A 160 5.90 -7.73 -1.27
C VAL A 160 5.71 -8.85 -0.26
N TRP A 161 4.50 -9.39 -0.22
CA TRP A 161 4.06 -10.32 0.81
C TRP A 161 3.34 -11.53 0.23
N THR A 162 3.24 -12.56 1.04
CA THR A 162 2.23 -13.62 0.94
C THR A 162 1.10 -13.31 1.92
N ASP A 163 0.01 -14.05 1.85
CA ASP A 163 -1.09 -13.87 2.79
C ASP A 163 -0.72 -14.30 4.22
N GLU A 164 0.26 -15.19 4.40
CA GLU A 164 0.84 -15.51 5.70
C GLU A 164 1.59 -14.32 6.30
N ASP A 165 2.40 -13.60 5.50
CA ASP A 165 3.10 -12.39 5.94
C ASP A 165 2.10 -11.29 6.35
N ILE A 166 0.98 -11.17 5.65
CA ILE A 166 -0.08 -10.21 6.01
C ILE A 166 -0.76 -10.58 7.33
N ARG A 167 -0.94 -11.86 7.63
CA ARG A 167 -1.45 -12.29 8.95
C ARG A 167 -0.48 -11.90 10.06
N GLU A 168 0.81 -12.18 9.88
CA GLU A 168 1.86 -11.80 10.83
C GLU A 168 1.89 -10.29 11.06
N LEU A 169 1.81 -9.50 9.98
CA LEU A 169 1.75 -8.04 10.04
C LEU A 169 0.54 -7.57 10.86
N ILE A 170 -0.66 -8.10 10.60
CA ILE A 170 -1.87 -7.74 11.35
C ILE A 170 -1.73 -8.09 12.84
N ASP A 171 -1.22 -9.28 13.15
CA ASP A 171 -1.01 -9.69 14.54
C ASP A 171 0.01 -8.77 15.24
N TYR A 172 1.08 -8.37 14.56
CA TYR A 172 2.05 -7.42 15.10
C TYR A 172 1.43 -6.04 15.36
N THR A 173 0.59 -5.53 14.46
CA THR A 173 -0.06 -4.23 14.70
C THR A 173 -0.92 -4.24 15.96
N ARG A 174 -1.50 -5.38 16.33
CA ARG A 174 -2.27 -5.56 17.57
C ARG A 174 -1.38 -5.72 18.80
N THR A 175 -0.39 -6.60 18.73
CA THR A 175 0.43 -7.00 19.89
C THR A 175 1.64 -6.09 20.12
N GLY A 176 2.32 -5.69 19.06
CA GLY A 176 3.53 -4.85 19.11
C GLY A 176 3.23 -3.36 19.05
N MET A 177 2.21 -2.94 18.29
CA MET A 177 1.86 -1.52 18.12
C MET A 177 0.68 -1.07 18.98
N GLY A 178 -0.05 -1.99 19.62
CA GLY A 178 -1.20 -1.67 20.48
C GLY A 178 -2.42 -1.13 19.72
N LEU A 179 -2.57 -1.44 18.43
CA LEU A 179 -3.75 -1.04 17.67
C LEU A 179 -4.89 -2.01 17.97
N ASN A 180 -5.86 -1.56 18.77
CA ASN A 180 -6.99 -2.38 19.22
C ASN A 180 -8.04 -2.54 18.13
N TRP A 181 -7.72 -3.29 17.09
CA TRP A 181 -8.69 -3.70 16.09
C TRP A 181 -8.87 -5.21 16.04
N ARG A 182 -10.06 -5.61 15.65
CA ARG A 182 -10.46 -6.99 15.54
C ARG A 182 -10.56 -7.38 14.06
N PRO A 183 -9.88 -8.46 13.62
CA PRO A 183 -10.11 -9.01 12.29
C PRO A 183 -11.57 -9.52 12.17
N VAL A 184 -12.33 -8.97 11.23
CA VAL A 184 -13.70 -9.39 10.94
C VAL A 184 -13.80 -10.21 9.67
N LEU A 185 -12.82 -10.08 8.79
CA LEU A 185 -12.70 -10.88 7.56
C LEU A 185 -11.22 -11.08 7.22
N PHE A 186 -10.87 -12.30 6.82
CA PHE A 186 -9.62 -12.59 6.13
C PHE A 186 -9.86 -13.61 5.03
N LEU A 187 -9.69 -13.21 3.79
CA LEU A 187 -9.75 -14.07 2.62
C LEU A 187 -8.34 -14.16 2.03
N GLY A 188 -7.71 -15.33 2.14
CA GLY A 188 -6.38 -15.59 1.59
C GLY A 188 -6.35 -15.54 0.06
N ALA A 189 -5.19 -15.28 -0.51
CA ALA A 189 -4.98 -15.29 -1.96
C ALA A 189 -4.97 -16.73 -2.53
N HIS A 190 -5.32 -16.86 -3.80
CA HIS A 190 -5.19 -18.10 -4.57
C HIS A 190 -5.12 -17.77 -6.06
N PHE A 191 -4.88 -18.77 -6.91
CA PHE A 191 -4.64 -18.56 -8.34
C PHE A 191 -5.64 -17.66 -9.06
N TYR A 192 -6.95 -17.78 -8.77
CA TYR A 192 -8.00 -16.92 -9.37
C TYR A 192 -8.19 -15.59 -8.65
N ARG A 193 -7.81 -15.51 -7.37
CA ARG A 193 -7.81 -14.28 -6.58
C ARG A 193 -6.39 -13.99 -6.12
N LYS A 194 -5.68 -13.19 -6.90
CA LYS A 194 -4.25 -12.90 -6.74
C LYS A 194 -3.91 -11.98 -5.55
N GLU A 195 -4.89 -11.68 -4.73
CA GLU A 195 -4.82 -10.76 -3.61
C GLU A 195 -5.50 -11.36 -2.39
N CYS A 196 -5.03 -11.03 -1.21
CA CYS A 196 -5.80 -11.24 0.02
C CYS A 196 -6.73 -10.04 0.27
N ALA A 197 -7.85 -10.30 0.91
CA ALA A 197 -8.77 -9.27 1.37
C ALA A 197 -8.95 -9.37 2.88
N VAL A 198 -8.79 -8.25 3.57
CA VAL A 198 -8.83 -8.16 5.03
C VAL A 198 -9.77 -7.04 5.43
N ALA A 199 -10.60 -7.29 6.45
CA ALA A 199 -11.34 -6.24 7.12
C ALA A 199 -11.01 -6.27 8.62
N LEU A 200 -10.62 -5.11 9.16
CA LEU A 200 -10.28 -4.93 10.57
C LEU A 200 -11.19 -3.85 11.13
N GLN A 201 -11.85 -4.15 12.24
CA GLN A 201 -12.73 -3.22 12.94
C GLN A 201 -12.01 -2.65 14.15
N ARG A 202 -12.02 -1.32 14.28
CA ARG A 202 -11.53 -0.63 15.49
C ARG A 202 -12.51 -0.85 16.65
N ASP A 203 -11.99 -1.33 17.79
CA ASP A 203 -12.77 -1.45 19.03
C ASP A 203 -13.05 -0.08 19.67
#